data_19bb29ae92081a3dcc314fdea7222c05
#
_entry.id   19bb29ae92081a3dcc314fdea7222c05
#
_cell.length_a   1.000
_cell.length_b   1.000
_cell.length_c   1.000
_cell.angle_alpha   90.00
_cell.angle_beta   90.00
_cell.angle_gamma   90.00
#
_symmetry.space_group_name_H-M   'P 1'
#
loop_
_entity.id
_entity.type
_entity.pdbx_description
1 polymer ?
#
loop_
_entity_poly.entity_id
_entity_poly.type
_entity_poly.pdbx_seq_one_letter_code
_entity_poly.pdbx_strand_id
1 'polypeptide(L)'
;QNAAKETIDSHGFGLASVRFICGTQDIHKKLEREISDFLGTEDTILYAAAFDANGGLFEPLFDSRDAIVSDSLNHASLIDGIRLCKAERFRYKNNDMIDLEKQLKLTKNFRSRVIVTDGVFSMDGTIAQLDNIYKLAKKYNSLIFVDDCHATGFIGKNGRGTHEYNDVLGK
;
A
#
# COMPACT_ATOMS: atom_id res chain seq x y z
N GLN A 1 28.21 3.83 4.34
CA GLN A 1 29.06 3.21 5.39
C GLN A 1 29.22 4.12 6.61
N ASN A 2 29.54 5.43 6.44
CA ASN A 2 29.76 6.33 7.58
C ASN A 2 28.49 6.50 8.44
N ALA A 3 27.33 6.77 7.83
CA ALA A 3 26.06 6.88 8.56
C ALA A 3 25.76 5.64 9.42
N ALA A 4 26.04 4.43 8.94
CA ALA A 4 25.84 3.21 9.72
C ALA A 4 26.77 3.14 10.93
N LYS A 5 28.05 3.55 10.80
CA LYS A 5 29.00 3.62 11.92
C LYS A 5 28.55 4.65 12.96
N GLU A 6 28.23 5.86 12.51
CA GLU A 6 27.74 6.95 13.36
C GLU A 6 26.46 6.55 14.12
N THR A 7 25.57 5.78 13.48
CA THR A 7 24.36 5.29 14.13
C THR A 7 24.68 4.22 15.18
N ILE A 8 25.65 3.33 14.95
CA ILE A 8 26.11 2.38 15.96
C ILE A 8 26.68 3.11 17.19
N ASP A 9 27.47 4.16 16.97
CA ASP A 9 28.07 4.93 18.06
C ASP A 9 27.04 5.75 18.84
N SER A 10 26.02 6.29 18.16
CA SER A 10 25.02 7.18 18.77
C SER A 10 23.78 6.45 19.32
N HIS A 11 23.37 5.36 18.72
CA HIS A 11 22.13 4.62 19.07
C HIS A 11 22.38 3.19 19.51
N GLY A 12 23.61 2.67 19.32
CA GLY A 12 23.95 1.29 19.65
C GLY A 12 23.41 0.29 18.63
N PHE A 13 23.31 -0.98 19.06
CA PHE A 13 22.76 -2.08 18.25
C PHE A 13 21.99 -3.05 19.11
N GLY A 14 21.28 -4.00 18.48
CA GLY A 14 20.58 -5.06 19.21
C GLY A 14 19.29 -4.60 19.89
N LEU A 15 18.50 -3.79 19.22
CA LEU A 15 17.18 -3.36 19.71
C LEU A 15 16.29 -4.58 19.95
N ALA A 16 15.98 -4.85 21.21
CA ALA A 16 15.26 -6.05 21.63
C ALA A 16 13.76 -5.81 21.85
N SER A 17 13.31 -4.56 21.90
CA SER A 17 11.91 -4.24 22.15
C SER A 17 11.17 -3.85 20.87
N VAL A 18 9.90 -4.29 20.76
CA VAL A 18 9.00 -3.83 19.70
C VAL A 18 8.66 -2.35 19.84
N ARG A 19 8.36 -1.69 18.73
CA ARG A 19 8.21 -0.24 18.68
C ARG A 19 7.12 0.32 19.60
N PHE A 20 5.99 -0.33 19.71
CA PHE A 20 4.85 0.16 20.49
C PHE A 20 5.00 -0.04 22.01
N ILE A 21 6.00 -0.80 22.49
CA ILE A 21 6.30 -0.93 23.92
C ILE A 21 7.36 0.10 24.31
N CYS A 22 8.63 -0.13 23.92
CA CYS A 22 9.74 0.80 24.21
C CYS A 22 10.83 0.81 23.12
N GLY A 23 10.55 0.27 21.94
CA GLY A 23 11.51 0.16 20.83
C GLY A 23 11.47 1.30 19.81
N THR A 24 10.59 2.29 19.98
CA THR A 24 10.56 3.45 19.08
C THR A 24 11.68 4.43 19.42
N GLN A 25 12.51 4.74 18.42
CA GLN A 25 13.60 5.70 18.52
C GLN A 25 13.32 6.95 17.65
N ASP A 26 14.06 8.02 17.89
CA ASP A 26 14.00 9.25 17.10
C ASP A 26 14.34 9.03 15.63
N ILE A 27 15.29 8.13 15.33
CA ILE A 27 15.67 7.75 13.97
C ILE A 27 14.49 7.10 13.20
N HIS A 28 13.64 6.32 13.87
CA HIS A 28 12.41 5.80 13.24
C HIS A 28 11.47 6.94 12.86
N LYS A 29 11.24 7.86 13.79
CA LYS A 29 10.34 9.01 13.55
C LYS A 29 10.89 9.97 12.51
N LYS A 30 12.20 10.13 12.43
CA LYS A 30 12.86 10.91 11.38
C LYS A 30 12.63 10.28 10.01
N LEU A 31 12.86 8.96 9.87
CA LEU A 31 12.65 8.25 8.61
C LEU A 31 11.18 8.28 8.15
N GLU A 32 10.23 8.09 9.08
CA GLU A 32 8.80 8.19 8.79
C GLU A 32 8.44 9.56 8.21
N ARG A 33 8.93 10.65 8.79
CA ARG A 33 8.70 12.01 8.27
C ARG A 33 9.31 12.21 6.88
N GLU A 34 10.57 11.81 6.70
CA GLU A 34 11.26 11.96 5.39
C GLU A 34 10.55 11.19 4.28
N ILE A 35 10.00 9.98 4.59
CA ILE A 35 9.21 9.21 3.62
C ILE A 35 7.88 9.89 3.33
N SER A 36 7.17 10.38 4.36
CA SER A 36 5.91 11.11 4.18
C SER A 36 6.09 12.35 3.31
N ASP A 37 7.15 13.14 3.57
CA ASP A 37 7.47 14.34 2.79
C ASP A 37 7.82 13.97 1.33
N PHE A 38 8.59 12.90 1.14
CA PHE A 38 8.97 12.44 -0.21
C PHE A 38 7.75 11.96 -0.99
N LEU A 39 6.88 11.14 -0.40
CA LEU A 39 5.71 10.56 -1.05
C LEU A 39 4.51 11.52 -1.10
N GLY A 40 4.52 12.59 -0.30
CA GLY A 40 3.40 13.52 -0.18
C GLY A 40 2.21 12.92 0.57
N THR A 41 2.47 12.05 1.56
CA THR A 41 1.46 11.42 2.41
C THR A 41 1.37 12.12 3.77
N GLU A 42 0.24 11.97 4.47
CA GLU A 42 0.03 12.60 5.78
C GLU A 42 0.91 11.96 6.87
N ASP A 43 1.14 10.66 6.80
CA ASP A 43 1.96 9.92 7.77
C ASP A 43 2.56 8.67 7.14
N THR A 44 3.50 8.04 7.86
CA THR A 44 4.19 6.80 7.47
C THR A 44 4.34 5.89 8.68
N ILE A 45 4.13 4.59 8.46
CA ILE A 45 4.47 3.53 9.40
C ILE A 45 5.48 2.58 8.75
N LEU A 46 6.52 2.19 9.49
CA LEU A 46 7.60 1.33 9.00
C LEU A 46 7.35 -0.14 9.31
N TYR A 47 7.59 -0.99 8.32
CA TYR A 47 7.67 -2.44 8.43
C TYR A 47 9.04 -2.93 7.96
N ALA A 48 9.44 -4.12 8.38
CA ALA A 48 10.72 -4.71 7.98
C ALA A 48 10.77 -5.07 6.49
N ALA A 49 9.62 -5.39 5.89
CA ALA A 49 9.49 -5.72 4.48
C ALA A 49 8.09 -5.37 3.96
N ALA A 50 7.94 -5.20 2.64
CA ALA A 50 6.65 -5.00 1.98
C ALA A 50 5.71 -6.20 2.22
N PHE A 51 6.25 -7.42 2.27
CA PHE A 51 5.47 -8.62 2.60
C PHE A 51 4.80 -8.51 3.98
N ASP A 52 5.54 -8.05 4.99
CA ASP A 52 5.02 -7.86 6.35
C ASP A 52 3.98 -6.73 6.41
N ALA A 53 4.21 -5.64 5.67
CA ALA A 53 3.25 -4.54 5.55
C ALA A 53 1.93 -5.02 4.95
N ASN A 54 1.98 -5.75 3.84
CA ASN A 54 0.80 -6.31 3.18
C ASN A 54 0.07 -7.33 4.06
N GLY A 55 0.82 -8.16 4.80
CA GLY A 55 0.25 -9.11 5.75
C GLY A 55 -0.42 -8.46 6.96
N GLY A 56 0.11 -7.34 7.42
CA GLY A 56 -0.32 -6.64 8.63
C GLY A 56 -1.42 -5.60 8.44
N LEU A 57 -1.81 -5.27 7.19
CA LEU A 57 -2.70 -4.15 6.92
C LEU A 57 -4.18 -4.51 7.00
N PHE A 58 -4.60 -5.58 6.33
CA PHE A 58 -6.02 -5.81 6.04
C PHE A 58 -6.82 -6.28 7.26
N GLU A 59 -6.27 -7.20 8.05
CA GLU A 59 -6.98 -7.76 9.21
C GLU A 59 -7.34 -6.71 10.28
N PRO A 60 -6.46 -5.75 10.64
CA PRO A 60 -6.80 -4.71 11.61
C PRO A 60 -7.79 -3.67 11.10
N LEU A 61 -7.85 -3.41 9.80
CA LEU A 61 -8.63 -2.32 9.22
C LEU A 61 -10.02 -2.73 8.73
N PHE A 62 -10.18 -4.00 8.32
CA PHE A 62 -11.40 -4.46 7.66
C PHE A 62 -11.97 -5.71 8.33
N ASP A 63 -13.29 -5.81 8.36
CA ASP A 63 -14.02 -6.95 8.91
C ASP A 63 -15.11 -7.46 7.94
N SER A 64 -15.98 -8.37 8.39
CA SER A 64 -17.02 -8.98 7.57
C SER A 64 -18.08 -8.00 7.02
N ARG A 65 -18.08 -6.74 7.43
CA ARG A 65 -18.95 -5.68 6.92
C ARG A 65 -18.34 -4.93 5.75
N ASP A 66 -17.10 -5.22 5.40
CA ASP A 66 -16.31 -4.52 4.38
C ASP A 66 -16.05 -5.40 3.16
N ALA A 67 -15.73 -4.78 2.04
CA ALA A 67 -15.39 -5.44 0.79
C ALA A 67 -13.99 -5.07 0.30
N ILE A 68 -13.23 -6.06 -0.14
CA ILE A 68 -11.94 -5.88 -0.78
C ILE A 68 -12.06 -6.28 -2.25
N VAL A 69 -11.77 -5.36 -3.17
CA VAL A 69 -11.80 -5.56 -4.62
C VAL A 69 -10.37 -5.59 -5.14
N SER A 70 -9.82 -6.78 -5.34
CA SER A 70 -8.40 -7.03 -5.62
C SER A 70 -8.16 -7.32 -7.10
N ASP A 71 -7.09 -6.75 -7.66
CA ASP A 71 -6.60 -7.17 -8.99
C ASP A 71 -6.19 -8.64 -8.96
N SER A 72 -6.44 -9.35 -10.05
CA SER A 72 -6.21 -10.79 -10.15
C SER A 72 -4.74 -11.19 -10.20
N LEU A 73 -3.85 -10.27 -10.58
CA LEU A 73 -2.40 -10.49 -10.66
C LEU A 73 -1.60 -9.84 -9.52
N ASN A 74 -2.27 -9.36 -8.48
CA ASN A 74 -1.59 -8.82 -7.29
C ASN A 74 -0.59 -9.82 -6.72
N HIS A 75 0.49 -9.29 -6.14
CA HIS A 75 1.54 -10.08 -5.51
C HIS A 75 0.99 -11.02 -4.42
N ALA A 76 1.67 -12.15 -4.21
CA ALA A 76 1.26 -13.18 -3.25
C ALA A 76 1.05 -12.63 -1.83
N SER A 77 1.87 -11.67 -1.38
CA SER A 77 1.73 -11.05 -0.06
C SER A 77 0.40 -10.31 0.11
N LEU A 78 -0.10 -9.62 -0.93
CA LEU A 78 -1.42 -8.99 -0.93
C LEU A 78 -2.53 -10.05 -0.86
N ILE A 79 -2.40 -11.12 -1.65
CA ILE A 79 -3.36 -12.22 -1.64
C ILE A 79 -3.44 -12.87 -0.26
N ASP A 80 -2.30 -13.11 0.36
CA ASP A 80 -2.23 -13.74 1.69
C ASP A 80 -2.72 -12.80 2.79
N GLY A 81 -2.34 -11.51 2.77
CA GLY A 81 -2.86 -10.51 3.70
C GLY A 81 -4.39 -10.37 3.62
N ILE A 82 -4.94 -10.35 2.40
CA ILE A 82 -6.39 -10.33 2.18
C ILE A 82 -7.07 -11.62 2.69
N ARG A 83 -6.40 -12.77 2.59
CA ARG A 83 -6.94 -14.05 3.10
C ARG A 83 -7.05 -14.10 4.62
N LEU A 84 -6.18 -13.43 5.35
CA LEU A 84 -6.24 -13.34 6.80
C LEU A 84 -7.41 -12.47 7.28
N CYS A 85 -7.86 -11.54 6.46
CA CYS A 85 -8.96 -10.64 6.76
C CYS A 85 -10.34 -11.33 6.59
N LYS A 86 -11.33 -10.90 7.38
CA LYS A 86 -12.73 -11.39 7.31
C LYS A 86 -13.59 -10.64 6.29
N ALA A 87 -13.07 -9.62 5.63
CA ALA A 87 -13.80 -8.86 4.62
C ALA A 87 -14.20 -9.75 3.42
N GLU A 88 -15.32 -9.41 2.77
CA GLU A 88 -15.74 -10.10 1.55
C GLU A 88 -14.80 -9.76 0.40
N ARG A 89 -14.44 -10.77 -0.38
CA ARG A 89 -13.38 -10.69 -1.41
C ARG A 89 -13.95 -10.75 -2.80
N PHE A 90 -13.67 -9.72 -3.59
CA PHE A 90 -13.99 -9.62 -5.00
C PHE A 90 -12.70 -9.53 -5.81
N ARG A 91 -12.65 -10.14 -6.97
CA ARG A 91 -11.49 -10.08 -7.86
C ARG A 91 -11.91 -9.53 -9.21
N TYR A 92 -11.08 -8.64 -9.76
CA TYR A 92 -11.24 -8.17 -11.13
C TYR A 92 -10.04 -8.57 -11.99
N LYS A 93 -10.24 -8.68 -13.29
CA LYS A 93 -9.20 -9.03 -14.25
C LYS A 93 -8.13 -7.94 -14.28
N ASN A 94 -6.87 -8.35 -14.39
CA ASN A 94 -5.73 -7.43 -14.37
C ASN A 94 -5.95 -6.22 -15.29
N ASN A 95 -5.83 -5.04 -14.71
CA ASN A 95 -5.95 -3.74 -15.39
C ASN A 95 -7.26 -3.54 -16.20
N ASP A 96 -8.30 -4.34 -15.97
CA ASP A 96 -9.60 -4.25 -16.64
C ASP A 96 -10.56 -3.36 -15.84
N MET A 97 -10.67 -2.10 -16.26
CA MET A 97 -11.52 -1.10 -15.58
C MET A 97 -13.02 -1.40 -15.73
N ILE A 98 -13.43 -2.12 -16.77
CA ILE A 98 -14.82 -2.54 -16.97
C ILE A 98 -15.17 -3.62 -15.94
N ASP A 99 -14.29 -4.61 -15.78
CA ASP A 99 -14.48 -5.66 -14.79
C ASP A 99 -14.36 -5.11 -13.36
N LEU A 100 -13.43 -4.18 -13.10
CA LEU A 100 -13.32 -3.47 -11.82
C LEU A 100 -14.65 -2.78 -11.48
N GLU A 101 -15.22 -2.01 -12.41
CA GLU A 101 -16.51 -1.34 -12.17
C GLU A 101 -17.64 -2.34 -11.92
N LYS A 102 -17.65 -3.47 -12.63
CA LYS A 102 -18.61 -4.54 -12.40
C LYS A 102 -18.53 -5.09 -10.97
N GLN A 103 -17.30 -5.35 -10.47
CA GLN A 103 -17.09 -5.82 -9.10
C GLN A 103 -17.51 -4.75 -8.07
N LEU A 104 -17.17 -3.49 -8.29
CA LEU A 104 -17.56 -2.39 -7.40
C LEU A 104 -19.08 -2.25 -7.26
N LYS A 105 -19.85 -2.48 -8.32
CA LYS A 105 -21.33 -2.49 -8.27
C LYS A 105 -21.88 -3.53 -7.30
N LEU A 106 -21.19 -4.66 -7.12
CA LEU A 106 -21.61 -5.72 -6.20
C LEU A 106 -21.38 -5.33 -4.73
N THR A 107 -20.46 -4.38 -4.48
CA THR A 107 -20.04 -4.00 -3.11
C THR A 107 -20.87 -2.87 -2.49
N LYS A 108 -21.93 -2.39 -3.14
CA LYS A 108 -22.70 -1.19 -2.71
C LYS A 108 -23.27 -1.25 -1.30
N ASN A 109 -23.55 -2.45 -0.79
CA ASN A 109 -24.18 -2.66 0.51
C ASN A 109 -23.16 -2.85 1.66
N PHE A 110 -21.85 -2.85 1.37
CA PHE A 110 -20.82 -2.96 2.38
C PHE A 110 -20.54 -1.62 3.05
N ARG A 111 -20.12 -1.66 4.33
CA ARG A 111 -19.76 -0.47 5.13
C ARG A 111 -18.64 0.34 4.45
N SER A 112 -17.57 -0.34 4.12
CA SER A 112 -16.43 0.22 3.41
C SER A 112 -16.01 -0.70 2.28
N ARG A 113 -15.32 -0.15 1.31
CA ARG A 113 -14.69 -0.90 0.23
C ARG A 113 -13.32 -0.36 -0.07
N VAL A 114 -12.40 -1.25 -0.40
CA VAL A 114 -11.05 -0.90 -0.83
C VAL A 114 -10.71 -1.60 -2.13
N ILE A 115 -10.17 -0.84 -3.08
CA ILE A 115 -9.57 -1.37 -4.31
C ILE A 115 -8.10 -1.63 -4.00
N VAL A 116 -7.61 -2.83 -4.32
CA VAL A 116 -6.23 -3.25 -4.04
C VAL A 116 -5.53 -3.63 -5.34
N THR A 117 -4.38 -3.00 -5.60
CA THR A 117 -3.58 -3.25 -6.80
C THR A 117 -2.09 -3.12 -6.51
N ASP A 118 -1.24 -3.89 -7.22
CA ASP A 118 0.15 -3.51 -7.42
C ASP A 118 0.21 -2.24 -8.29
N GLY A 119 1.17 -1.37 -8.04
CA GLY A 119 1.46 -0.22 -8.91
C GLY A 119 2.17 -0.67 -10.19
N VAL A 120 3.20 -1.51 -10.03
CA VAL A 120 3.88 -2.22 -11.11
C VAL A 120 3.78 -3.72 -10.85
N PHE A 121 3.18 -4.44 -11.77
CA PHE A 121 3.09 -5.92 -11.71
C PHE A 121 4.44 -6.53 -12.09
N SER A 122 5.18 -7.02 -11.10
CA SER A 122 6.59 -7.40 -11.23
C SER A 122 6.89 -8.45 -12.30
N MET A 123 5.98 -9.42 -12.50
CA MET A 123 6.19 -10.51 -13.46
C MET A 123 5.90 -10.09 -14.90
N ASP A 124 5.00 -9.14 -15.10
CA ASP A 124 4.51 -8.73 -16.43
C ASP A 124 5.06 -7.36 -16.86
N GLY A 125 5.55 -6.55 -15.90
CA GLY A 125 6.06 -5.20 -16.13
C GLY A 125 4.97 -4.18 -16.49
N THR A 126 3.69 -4.54 -16.33
CA THR A 126 2.58 -3.61 -16.58
C THR A 126 2.39 -2.65 -15.41
N ILE A 127 1.96 -1.42 -15.70
CA ILE A 127 1.67 -0.37 -14.72
C ILE A 127 0.16 -0.27 -14.54
N ALA A 128 -0.29 -0.17 -13.28
CA ALA A 128 -1.70 0.03 -12.96
C ALA A 128 -2.22 1.38 -13.49
N GLN A 129 -3.46 1.40 -13.96
CA GLN A 129 -4.14 2.60 -14.44
C GLN A 129 -4.73 3.40 -13.27
N LEU A 130 -3.86 3.96 -12.39
CA LEU A 130 -4.32 4.59 -11.14
C LEU A 130 -5.24 5.78 -11.36
N ASP A 131 -5.10 6.51 -12.47
CA ASP A 131 -6.00 7.61 -12.84
C ASP A 131 -7.45 7.12 -13.07
N ASN A 132 -7.61 5.97 -13.72
CA ASN A 132 -8.92 5.35 -13.97
C ASN A 132 -9.45 4.65 -12.72
N ILE A 133 -8.58 3.99 -11.94
CA ILE A 133 -8.93 3.43 -10.64
C ILE A 133 -9.43 4.54 -9.70
N TYR A 134 -8.76 5.70 -9.65
CA TYR A 134 -9.17 6.84 -8.84
C TYR A 134 -10.57 7.38 -9.24
N LYS A 135 -10.86 7.50 -10.55
CA LYS A 135 -12.19 7.91 -11.02
C LYS A 135 -13.28 6.95 -10.55
N LEU A 136 -13.00 5.64 -10.61
CA LEU A 136 -13.94 4.62 -10.13
C LEU A 136 -14.04 4.64 -8.60
N ALA A 137 -12.93 4.79 -7.89
CA ALA A 137 -12.93 4.89 -6.44
C ALA A 137 -13.79 6.07 -5.95
N LYS A 138 -13.65 7.24 -6.56
CA LYS A 138 -14.53 8.39 -6.26
C LYS A 138 -15.99 8.09 -6.56
N LYS A 139 -16.29 7.50 -7.71
CA LYS A 139 -17.66 7.17 -8.12
C LYS A 139 -18.36 6.22 -7.15
N TYR A 140 -17.60 5.27 -6.59
CA TYR A 140 -18.14 4.22 -5.71
C TYR A 140 -17.80 4.43 -4.23
N ASN A 141 -17.24 5.58 -3.86
CA ASN A 141 -16.78 5.91 -2.50
C ASN A 141 -15.92 4.80 -1.91
N SER A 142 -14.85 4.44 -2.62
CA SER A 142 -13.93 3.36 -2.28
C SER A 142 -12.56 3.93 -1.90
N LEU A 143 -11.90 3.29 -0.95
CA LEU A 143 -10.48 3.50 -0.68
C LEU A 143 -9.63 2.85 -1.78
N ILE A 144 -8.39 3.30 -1.94
CA ILE A 144 -7.40 2.68 -2.83
C ILE A 144 -6.20 2.29 -1.99
N PHE A 145 -5.76 1.05 -2.14
CA PHE A 145 -4.48 0.56 -1.66
C PHE A 145 -3.60 0.22 -2.86
N VAL A 146 -2.39 0.75 -2.87
CA VAL A 146 -1.40 0.48 -3.92
C VAL A 146 -0.13 -0.09 -3.30
N ASP A 147 0.30 -1.26 -3.74
CA ASP A 147 1.65 -1.76 -3.47
C ASP A 147 2.59 -1.19 -4.54
N ASP A 148 3.41 -0.22 -4.16
CA ASP A 148 4.29 0.51 -5.07
C ASP A 148 5.78 0.16 -4.88
N CYS A 149 6.08 -1.00 -4.25
CA CYS A 149 7.44 -1.42 -3.95
C CYS A 149 8.31 -1.63 -5.20
N HIS A 150 7.70 -1.91 -6.36
CA HIS A 150 8.38 -2.00 -7.65
C HIS A 150 8.40 -0.68 -8.45
N ALA A 151 8.05 0.45 -7.84
CA ALA A 151 8.01 1.74 -8.53
C ALA A 151 8.62 2.89 -7.74
N THR A 152 8.41 2.92 -6.42
CA THR A 152 8.95 3.97 -5.55
C THR A 152 10.49 4.00 -5.63
N GLY A 153 11.03 5.18 -5.89
CA GLY A 153 12.46 5.43 -6.06
C GLY A 153 12.89 5.66 -7.50
N PHE A 154 12.08 5.27 -8.52
CA PHE A 154 12.48 5.41 -9.92
C PHE A 154 11.34 5.65 -10.93
N ILE A 155 10.11 5.28 -10.65
CA ILE A 155 8.95 5.58 -11.51
C ILE A 155 8.38 6.96 -11.16
N GLY A 156 7.96 7.70 -12.18
CA GLY A 156 7.50 9.08 -12.06
C GLY A 156 8.62 10.11 -12.26
N LYS A 157 8.25 11.36 -12.46
CA LYS A 157 9.18 12.46 -12.76
C LYS A 157 10.23 12.67 -11.66
N ASN A 158 9.80 12.49 -10.41
CA ASN A 158 10.65 12.65 -9.22
C ASN A 158 10.91 11.31 -8.51
N GLY A 159 10.56 10.17 -9.13
CA GLY A 159 10.73 8.84 -8.56
C GLY A 159 9.76 8.52 -7.42
N ARG A 160 8.63 9.22 -7.32
CA ARG A 160 7.66 9.00 -6.23
C ARG A 160 6.80 7.76 -6.41
N GLY A 161 6.82 7.14 -7.58
CA GLY A 161 6.10 5.91 -7.85
C GLY A 161 4.95 6.09 -8.85
N THR A 162 4.08 5.07 -8.91
CA THR A 162 3.02 5.01 -9.93
C THR A 162 1.92 6.05 -9.73
N HIS A 163 1.69 6.53 -8.52
CA HIS A 163 0.74 7.61 -8.25
C HIS A 163 1.20 8.95 -8.83
N GLU A 164 2.52 9.24 -8.82
CA GLU A 164 3.07 10.39 -9.53
C GLU A 164 3.00 10.18 -11.06
N TYR A 165 3.35 8.98 -11.53
CA TYR A 165 3.31 8.63 -12.95
C TYR A 165 1.91 8.80 -13.57
N ASN A 166 0.86 8.50 -12.82
CA ASN A 166 -0.54 8.59 -13.26
C ASN A 166 -1.23 9.92 -12.89
N ASP A 167 -0.49 10.95 -12.44
CA ASP A 167 -1.01 12.26 -12.05
C ASP A 167 -2.11 12.22 -10.96
N VAL A 168 -1.99 11.28 -10.03
CA VAL A 168 -2.91 11.13 -8.88
C VAL A 168 -2.24 11.39 -7.53
N LEU A 169 -1.06 11.99 -7.53
CA LEU A 169 -0.35 12.39 -6.32
C LEU A 169 -1.20 13.38 -5.49
N GLY A 170 -1.39 13.08 -4.21
CA GLY A 170 -2.14 13.92 -3.28
C GLY A 170 -3.67 13.89 -3.47
N LYS A 171 -4.19 12.88 -4.17
CA LYS A 171 -5.63 12.72 -4.44
C LYS A 171 -6.27 11.64 -3.59
#